data_74ffc00d50dbc994d3f0146628d2329f
#
_entry.id   74ffc00d50dbc994d3f0146628d2329f
#
_cell.length_a   1.000
_cell.length_b   1.000
_cell.length_c   1.000
_cell.angle_alpha   90.00
_cell.angle_beta   90.00
_cell.angle_gamma   90.00
#
_symmetry.space_group_name_H-M   'P 1'
#
loop_
_entity.id
_entity.type
_entity.pdbx_description
1 polymer ?
#
loop_
_entity_poly.entity_id
_entity_poly.type
_entity_poly.pdbx_seq_one_letter_code
_entity_poly.pdbx_strand_id
1 'polypeptide(L)'
;MKAKIMDLGEHIPGGKKLPECLLNLGERLLGFHIFNVAHSKIEEEWEAGSTDNFFKLACKHLPLHYEVKGIENIPAEGPCVITCNHPHGMADGLMLGDIAMQVRSDIRIVVNDFLNCVRGMRPYLITVDVYGGEEAKRANMAGMREMLKWLRDGHCLIIFPSGSAASWSDEDGRVIDDPWQTNIASIIRKTGATVVPTYLSGQNGKLFQFVTRHWKDKRGALLPREIKRDRKTLHQFRIGKPITASRTEILPDDQSLSDFLRLSSMMLRYPDTAASLRNEIPRKLEPIADPVAPEILQQEIDALPAEEHLIYTHKSTGLQIYTAKGSQIPNLLHEIGVQREITFRAVGEGSGLACDTDE
;
A
#
# COMPACT_ATOMS: atom_id res chain seq x y z
N MET A 1 -19.68 23.37 27.89
CA MET A 1 -19.29 22.95 26.53
C MET A 1 -17.98 22.15 26.66
N LYS A 2 -17.96 20.89 26.27
CA LYS A 2 -16.71 20.11 26.23
C LYS A 2 -15.75 20.81 25.24
N ALA A 3 -14.43 20.82 25.52
CA ALA A 3 -13.47 21.51 24.70
C ALA A 3 -13.44 20.88 23.28
N LYS A 4 -13.43 21.72 22.25
CA LYS A 4 -13.25 21.26 20.85
C LYS A 4 -11.89 20.64 20.72
N ILE A 5 -11.77 19.50 20.01
CA ILE A 5 -10.49 18.85 19.69
C ILE A 5 -9.87 19.48 18.46
N MET A 6 -10.71 19.82 17.50
CA MET A 6 -10.33 20.49 16.28
C MET A 6 -11.05 21.82 16.22
N ASP A 7 -10.30 22.91 16.33
CA ASP A 7 -10.78 24.28 16.21
C ASP A 7 -10.19 24.92 14.95
N LEU A 8 -11.05 25.30 14.02
CA LEU A 8 -10.64 25.98 12.81
C LEU A 8 -9.92 27.32 13.10
N GLY A 9 -10.30 27.98 14.22
CA GLY A 9 -9.69 29.23 14.62
C GLY A 9 -8.22 29.17 14.93
N GLU A 10 -7.73 28.03 15.44
CA GLU A 10 -6.29 27.79 15.71
C GLU A 10 -5.45 27.60 14.43
N HIS A 11 -6.12 27.33 13.29
CA HIS A 11 -5.46 27.01 12.02
C HIS A 11 -5.50 28.16 11.01
N ILE A 12 -6.00 29.34 11.42
CA ILE A 12 -6.04 30.52 10.53
C ILE A 12 -4.69 31.24 10.54
N PRO A 13 -4.01 31.32 9.38
CA PRO A 13 -2.74 32.07 9.30
C PRO A 13 -2.88 33.53 9.71
N GLY A 14 -1.95 34.00 10.54
CA GLY A 14 -1.89 35.42 10.93
C GLY A 14 -2.77 35.84 12.12
N GLY A 15 -3.32 34.87 12.88
CA GLY A 15 -4.01 35.15 14.15
C GLY A 15 -5.28 36.02 14.04
N LYS A 16 -5.85 36.15 12.83
CA LYS A 16 -7.08 36.94 12.62
C LYS A 16 -8.27 36.23 13.28
N LYS A 17 -8.86 36.87 14.28
CA LYS A 17 -10.09 36.40 14.91
C LYS A 17 -11.28 36.63 13.95
N LEU A 18 -11.77 35.55 13.36
CA LEU A 18 -13.04 35.60 12.63
C LEU A 18 -14.23 35.54 13.61
N PRO A 19 -15.40 36.13 13.26
CA PRO A 19 -16.61 35.99 14.03
C PRO A 19 -16.96 34.49 14.24
N GLU A 20 -17.39 34.14 15.44
CA GLU A 20 -17.69 32.75 15.85
C GLU A 20 -18.69 32.04 14.90
N CYS A 21 -19.66 32.81 14.39
CA CYS A 21 -20.63 32.30 13.41
C CYS A 21 -19.96 31.85 12.10
N LEU A 22 -18.92 32.55 11.62
CA LEU A 22 -18.18 32.20 10.42
C LEU A 22 -17.25 31.00 10.68
N LEU A 23 -16.63 30.93 11.86
CA LEU A 23 -15.84 29.77 12.29
C LEU A 23 -16.70 28.51 12.33
N ASN A 24 -17.85 28.57 13.00
CA ASN A 24 -18.78 27.45 13.10
C ASN A 24 -19.33 27.01 11.73
N LEU A 25 -19.58 27.96 10.83
CA LEU A 25 -19.97 27.63 9.46
C LEU A 25 -18.83 26.94 8.71
N GLY A 26 -17.60 27.45 8.82
CA GLY A 26 -16.40 26.85 8.24
C GLY A 26 -16.16 25.43 8.77
N GLU A 27 -16.25 25.20 10.08
CA GLU A 27 -16.12 23.88 10.69
C GLU A 27 -17.15 22.87 10.17
N ARG A 28 -18.40 23.32 9.97
CA ARG A 28 -19.46 22.48 9.38
C ARG A 28 -19.20 22.15 7.92
N LEU A 29 -18.74 23.12 7.14
CA LEU A 29 -18.42 22.94 5.73
C LEU A 29 -17.21 22.02 5.53
N LEU A 30 -16.18 22.18 6.34
CA LEU A 30 -14.96 21.37 6.32
C LEU A 30 -15.07 20.04 7.08
N GLY A 31 -16.17 19.81 7.81
CA GLY A 31 -16.42 18.55 8.50
C GLY A 31 -15.80 18.42 9.89
N PHE A 32 -15.09 19.43 10.42
CA PHE A 32 -14.45 19.38 11.75
C PHE A 32 -15.44 19.08 12.87
N HIS A 33 -16.67 19.60 12.79
CA HIS A 33 -17.69 19.36 13.79
C HIS A 33 -18.03 17.86 13.96
N ILE A 34 -17.88 17.05 12.91
CA ILE A 34 -18.17 15.60 12.96
C ILE A 34 -17.20 14.91 13.90
N PHE A 35 -15.92 15.29 13.83
CA PHE A 35 -14.89 14.78 14.74
C PHE A 35 -15.13 15.21 16.17
N ASN A 36 -15.49 16.48 16.40
CA ASN A 36 -15.76 16.97 17.74
C ASN A 36 -16.94 16.23 18.38
N VAL A 37 -18.00 15.97 17.61
CA VAL A 37 -19.16 15.19 18.06
C VAL A 37 -18.78 13.72 18.31
N ALA A 38 -18.03 13.09 17.40
CA ALA A 38 -17.63 11.70 17.56
C ALA A 38 -16.75 11.51 18.80
N HIS A 39 -15.77 12.40 19.01
CA HIS A 39 -14.91 12.33 20.19
C HIS A 39 -15.68 12.53 21.49
N SER A 40 -16.61 13.51 21.55
CA SER A 40 -17.44 13.68 22.73
C SER A 40 -18.21 12.40 23.10
N LYS A 41 -18.72 11.69 22.09
CA LYS A 41 -19.38 10.40 22.29
C LYS A 41 -18.44 9.29 22.73
N ILE A 42 -17.21 9.27 22.23
CA ILE A 42 -16.17 8.32 22.67
C ILE A 42 -15.86 8.54 24.15
N GLU A 43 -15.67 9.81 24.56
CA GLU A 43 -15.44 10.15 25.97
C GLU A 43 -16.64 9.76 26.85
N GLU A 44 -17.86 9.99 26.41
CA GLU A 44 -19.09 9.59 27.11
C GLU A 44 -19.18 8.07 27.29
N GLU A 45 -18.80 7.27 26.28
CA GLU A 45 -18.78 5.80 26.40
C GLU A 45 -17.72 5.32 27.39
N TRP A 46 -16.52 5.92 27.38
CA TRP A 46 -15.49 5.60 28.37
C TRP A 46 -15.88 6.01 29.80
N GLU A 47 -16.48 7.18 29.96
CA GLU A 47 -17.03 7.62 31.26
C GLU A 47 -18.15 6.68 31.73
N ALA A 48 -18.90 6.06 30.80
CA ALA A 48 -19.92 5.07 31.12
C ALA A 48 -19.37 3.66 31.35
N GLY A 49 -18.02 3.45 31.30
CA GLY A 49 -17.35 2.20 31.62
C GLY A 49 -17.03 1.32 30.41
N SER A 50 -17.11 1.82 29.17
CA SER A 50 -16.66 1.06 28.00
C SER A 50 -15.17 0.77 28.06
N THR A 51 -14.78 -0.46 27.73
CA THR A 51 -13.39 -0.91 27.61
C THR A 51 -12.92 -0.99 26.13
N ASP A 52 -13.79 -0.59 25.20
CA ASP A 52 -13.47 -0.59 23.78
C ASP A 52 -12.32 0.40 23.48
N ASN A 53 -11.43 0.00 22.57
CA ASN A 53 -10.32 0.85 22.16
C ASN A 53 -10.79 2.05 21.34
N PHE A 54 -9.92 3.07 21.21
CA PHE A 54 -10.23 4.30 20.48
C PHE A 54 -10.68 4.04 19.05
N PHE A 55 -10.02 3.16 18.31
CA PHE A 55 -10.30 2.93 16.88
C PHE A 55 -11.68 2.33 16.65
N LYS A 56 -12.07 1.34 17.48
CA LYS A 56 -13.40 0.73 17.44
C LYS A 56 -14.51 1.76 17.70
N LEU A 57 -14.34 2.59 18.73
CA LEU A 57 -15.29 3.64 19.04
C LEU A 57 -15.31 4.73 17.97
N ALA A 58 -14.15 5.08 17.39
CA ALA A 58 -14.07 6.05 16.30
C ALA A 58 -14.80 5.54 15.05
N CYS A 59 -14.60 4.30 14.64
CA CYS A 59 -15.33 3.69 13.53
C CYS A 59 -16.84 3.65 13.79
N LYS A 60 -17.26 3.35 15.02
CA LYS A 60 -18.67 3.37 15.43
C LYS A 60 -19.30 4.75 15.32
N HIS A 61 -18.64 5.80 15.87
CA HIS A 61 -19.21 7.16 15.93
C HIS A 61 -19.01 7.99 14.67
N LEU A 62 -18.03 7.64 13.84
CA LEU A 62 -17.86 8.20 12.49
C LEU A 62 -18.58 7.38 11.40
N PRO A 63 -19.46 6.43 11.74
CA PRO A 63 -19.95 5.23 11.03
C PRO A 63 -19.11 4.88 9.80
N LEU A 64 -17.88 4.45 10.04
CA LEU A 64 -16.97 3.92 9.01
C LEU A 64 -17.20 2.40 8.88
N HIS A 65 -17.61 1.97 7.70
CA HIS A 65 -17.92 0.57 7.43
C HIS A 65 -16.85 -0.05 6.56
N TYR A 66 -16.35 -1.21 6.95
CA TYR A 66 -15.33 -1.93 6.19
C TYR A 66 -15.55 -3.44 6.19
N GLU A 67 -15.04 -4.08 5.15
CA GLU A 67 -14.82 -5.51 5.06
C GLU A 67 -13.33 -5.78 4.95
N VAL A 68 -12.86 -6.86 5.56
CA VAL A 68 -11.45 -7.25 5.53
C VAL A 68 -11.31 -8.69 5.06
N LYS A 69 -10.33 -8.91 4.17
CA LYS A 69 -9.87 -10.24 3.76
C LYS A 69 -8.41 -10.40 4.09
N GLY A 70 -8.02 -11.54 4.64
CA GLY A 70 -6.63 -11.86 4.99
C GLY A 70 -6.19 -11.31 6.35
N ILE A 71 -7.11 -11.02 7.27
CA ILE A 71 -6.77 -10.55 8.63
C ILE A 71 -5.85 -11.52 9.36
N GLU A 72 -5.96 -12.80 9.08
CA GLU A 72 -5.12 -13.89 9.57
C GLU A 72 -3.65 -13.76 9.15
N ASN A 73 -3.35 -12.92 8.17
CA ASN A 73 -1.98 -12.62 7.73
C ASN A 73 -1.25 -11.63 8.64
N ILE A 74 -1.93 -10.97 9.56
CA ILE A 74 -1.29 -10.11 10.57
C ILE A 74 -0.65 -11.00 11.63
N PRO A 75 0.69 -10.97 11.83
CA PRO A 75 1.33 -11.73 12.90
C PRO A 75 0.82 -11.29 14.26
N ALA A 76 0.43 -12.24 15.12
CA ALA A 76 -0.05 -11.95 16.47
C ALA A 76 1.08 -11.41 17.38
N GLU A 77 2.33 -11.76 17.08
CA GLU A 77 3.51 -11.40 17.88
C GLU A 77 4.71 -11.04 16.98
N GLY A 78 5.71 -10.44 17.56
CA GLY A 78 6.96 -10.06 16.91
C GLY A 78 6.91 -8.77 16.12
N PRO A 79 8.07 -8.27 15.67
CA PRO A 79 8.17 -7.01 14.98
C PRO A 79 7.48 -7.08 13.61
N CYS A 80 6.50 -6.20 13.41
CA CYS A 80 5.66 -6.20 12.21
C CYS A 80 5.42 -4.76 11.70
N VAL A 81 5.49 -4.57 10.40
CA VAL A 81 5.12 -3.31 9.74
C VAL A 81 3.96 -3.59 8.78
N ILE A 82 2.80 -3.02 9.05
CA ILE A 82 1.66 -3.03 8.13
C ILE A 82 1.79 -1.82 7.22
N THR A 83 2.02 -2.05 5.93
CA THR A 83 2.11 -1.00 4.90
C THR A 83 0.82 -0.95 4.10
N CYS A 84 0.25 0.23 3.88
CA CYS A 84 -1.00 0.38 3.14
C CYS A 84 -0.93 1.59 2.19
N ASN A 85 -1.63 1.52 1.06
CA ASN A 85 -1.96 2.69 0.27
C ASN A 85 -2.91 3.63 1.06
N HIS A 86 -3.03 4.89 0.64
CA HIS A 86 -3.67 5.93 1.43
C HIS A 86 -4.81 6.67 0.68
N PRO A 87 -5.89 5.95 0.25
CA PRO A 87 -6.90 6.52 -0.64
C PRO A 87 -7.80 7.58 -0.01
N HIS A 88 -8.08 7.51 1.30
CA HIS A 88 -9.05 8.38 1.98
C HIS A 88 -8.41 9.29 3.04
N GLY A 89 -7.16 9.04 3.41
CA GLY A 89 -6.46 9.80 4.45
C GLY A 89 -6.86 9.36 5.86
N MET A 90 -7.39 10.26 6.68
CA MET A 90 -7.63 10.00 8.11
C MET A 90 -8.49 8.75 8.39
N ALA A 91 -9.50 8.48 7.55
CA ALA A 91 -10.36 7.31 7.69
C ALA A 91 -9.59 5.99 7.60
N ASP A 92 -8.54 5.94 6.75
CA ASP A 92 -7.74 4.73 6.53
C ASP A 92 -7.04 4.28 7.82
N GLY A 93 -6.43 5.24 8.53
CA GLY A 93 -5.75 4.98 9.80
C GLY A 93 -6.71 4.52 10.90
N LEU A 94 -7.92 5.08 10.95
CA LEU A 94 -8.93 4.68 11.93
C LEU A 94 -9.41 3.25 11.69
N MET A 95 -9.76 2.91 10.44
CA MET A 95 -10.23 1.57 10.10
C MET A 95 -9.11 0.51 10.21
N LEU A 96 -7.91 0.80 9.70
CA LEU A 96 -6.80 -0.14 9.78
C LEU A 96 -6.32 -0.35 11.22
N GLY A 97 -6.40 0.69 12.05
CA GLY A 97 -6.16 0.58 13.50
C GLY A 97 -7.17 -0.35 14.17
N ASP A 98 -8.46 -0.23 13.85
CA ASP A 98 -9.50 -1.12 14.39
C ASP A 98 -9.31 -2.58 13.92
N ILE A 99 -8.95 -2.78 12.64
CA ILE A 99 -8.64 -4.11 12.11
C ILE A 99 -7.43 -4.72 12.85
N ALA A 100 -6.33 -3.99 12.98
CA ALA A 100 -5.13 -4.51 13.62
C ALA A 100 -5.34 -4.81 15.12
N MET A 101 -6.13 -3.99 15.81
CA MET A 101 -6.50 -4.19 17.23
C MET A 101 -7.36 -5.44 17.47
N GLN A 102 -7.96 -6.03 16.45
CA GLN A 102 -8.65 -7.33 16.56
C GLN A 102 -7.65 -8.51 16.68
N VAL A 103 -6.41 -8.31 16.24
CA VAL A 103 -5.36 -9.35 16.26
C VAL A 103 -4.36 -9.12 17.39
N ARG A 104 -3.93 -7.86 17.61
CA ARG A 104 -2.91 -7.51 18.60
C ARG A 104 -3.11 -6.10 19.15
N SER A 105 -2.82 -5.92 20.44
CA SER A 105 -3.03 -4.64 21.14
C SER A 105 -1.83 -3.69 21.11
N ASP A 106 -0.66 -4.17 20.73
CA ASP A 106 0.60 -3.43 20.71
C ASP A 106 0.85 -2.77 19.34
N ILE A 107 -0.10 -1.95 18.90
CA ILE A 107 -0.01 -1.23 17.63
C ILE A 107 0.34 0.24 17.85
N ARG A 108 1.10 0.81 16.91
CA ARG A 108 1.22 2.26 16.71
C ARG A 108 1.09 2.62 15.25
N ILE A 109 0.55 3.81 14.99
CA ILE A 109 0.35 4.34 13.64
C ILE A 109 1.24 5.57 13.47
N VAL A 110 1.96 5.63 12.34
CA VAL A 110 2.72 6.81 11.95
C VAL A 110 1.78 7.84 11.35
N VAL A 111 1.73 9.02 11.93
CA VAL A 111 0.79 10.07 11.56
C VAL A 111 1.46 11.44 11.55
N ASN A 112 0.80 12.42 10.93
CA ASN A 112 1.18 13.82 11.08
C ASN A 112 0.97 14.30 12.52
N ASP A 113 1.88 15.12 13.04
CA ASP A 113 1.86 15.67 14.39
C ASP A 113 0.55 16.39 14.76
N PHE A 114 -0.15 16.95 13.77
CA PHE A 114 -1.48 17.53 13.94
C PHE A 114 -2.46 16.62 14.72
N LEU A 115 -2.36 15.28 14.55
CA LEU A 115 -3.26 14.34 15.22
C LEU A 115 -2.99 14.15 16.71
N ASN A 116 -1.91 14.73 17.26
CA ASN A 116 -1.68 14.80 18.71
C ASN A 116 -2.75 15.57 19.50
N CYS A 117 -3.54 16.40 18.82
CA CYS A 117 -4.70 17.06 19.45
C CYS A 117 -5.76 16.05 19.92
N VAL A 118 -5.83 14.85 19.30
CA VAL A 118 -6.82 13.82 19.63
C VAL A 118 -6.30 12.97 20.80
N ARG A 119 -6.68 13.34 22.04
CA ARG A 119 -6.15 12.72 23.27
C ARG A 119 -6.26 11.20 23.31
N GLY A 120 -7.40 10.64 22.89
CA GLY A 120 -7.64 9.20 22.87
C GLY A 120 -6.75 8.41 21.90
N MET A 121 -6.20 9.07 20.89
CA MET A 121 -5.28 8.44 19.94
C MET A 121 -3.81 8.43 20.41
N ARG A 122 -3.40 9.38 21.26
CA ARG A 122 -1.99 9.59 21.64
C ARG A 122 -1.22 8.32 22.00
N PRO A 123 -1.77 7.35 22.75
CA PRO A 123 -1.04 6.12 23.09
C PRO A 123 -0.64 5.29 21.85
N TYR A 124 -1.34 5.48 20.75
CA TYR A 124 -1.19 4.71 19.52
C TYR A 124 -0.44 5.47 18.41
N LEU A 125 0.08 6.67 18.68
CA LEU A 125 0.71 7.51 17.65
C LEU A 125 2.23 7.48 17.75
N ILE A 126 2.87 7.48 16.59
CA ILE A 126 4.22 7.99 16.37
C ILE A 126 4.10 9.14 15.39
N THR A 127 4.48 10.33 15.80
CA THR A 127 4.24 11.53 15.00
C THR A 127 5.45 11.91 14.17
N VAL A 128 5.18 12.39 12.96
CA VAL A 128 6.15 12.93 12.01
C VAL A 128 5.62 14.25 11.45
N ASP A 129 6.53 15.15 11.12
CA ASP A 129 6.18 16.40 10.44
C ASP A 129 6.38 16.22 8.92
N VAL A 130 5.31 16.41 8.16
CA VAL A 130 5.32 16.28 6.69
C VAL A 130 5.48 17.61 5.96
N TYR A 131 5.51 18.75 6.68
CA TYR A 131 5.53 20.08 6.07
C TYR A 131 6.94 20.61 5.77
N GLY A 132 7.99 20.00 6.32
CA GLY A 132 9.38 20.33 6.03
C GLY A 132 9.95 21.46 6.92
N GLY A 133 11.25 21.75 6.74
CA GLY A 133 12.01 22.70 7.55
C GLY A 133 12.98 22.03 8.54
N GLU A 134 13.81 22.84 9.23
CA GLU A 134 14.80 22.29 10.17
C GLU A 134 14.16 21.68 11.43
N GLU A 135 13.05 22.24 11.90
CA GLU A 135 12.30 21.68 13.03
C GLU A 135 11.64 20.35 12.65
N ALA A 136 11.07 20.25 11.44
CA ALA A 136 10.54 19.03 10.89
C ALA A 136 11.60 17.92 10.78
N LYS A 137 12.81 18.24 10.36
CA LYS A 137 13.93 17.28 10.32
C LYS A 137 14.25 16.71 11.69
N ARG A 138 14.25 17.56 12.74
CA ARG A 138 14.49 17.11 14.13
C ARG A 138 13.34 16.24 14.65
N ALA A 139 12.10 16.66 14.44
CA ALA A 139 10.91 15.88 14.79
C ALA A 139 10.89 14.53 14.08
N ASN A 140 11.20 14.50 12.78
CA ASN A 140 11.26 13.28 11.99
C ASN A 140 12.39 12.34 12.45
N MET A 141 13.54 12.86 12.88
CA MET A 141 14.58 12.02 13.50
C MET A 141 14.12 11.39 14.83
N ALA A 142 13.35 12.11 15.64
CA ALA A 142 12.78 11.56 16.87
C ALA A 142 11.76 10.47 16.55
N GLY A 143 10.82 10.72 15.64
CA GLY A 143 9.85 9.74 15.16
C GLY A 143 10.52 8.49 14.58
N MET A 144 11.57 8.63 13.77
CA MET A 144 12.33 7.50 13.24
C MET A 144 12.99 6.66 14.35
N ARG A 145 13.57 7.30 15.37
CA ARG A 145 14.15 6.59 16.52
C ARG A 145 13.07 5.84 17.30
N GLU A 146 11.91 6.43 17.46
CA GLU A 146 10.77 5.82 18.14
C GLU A 146 10.24 4.62 17.35
N MET A 147 10.08 4.73 16.02
CA MET A 147 9.73 3.59 15.15
C MET A 147 10.74 2.44 15.27
N LEU A 148 12.04 2.74 15.21
CA LEU A 148 13.09 1.73 15.36
C LEU A 148 13.03 1.04 16.71
N LYS A 149 12.85 1.80 17.80
CA LYS A 149 12.72 1.24 19.15
C LYS A 149 11.48 0.38 19.25
N TRP A 150 10.33 0.86 18.80
CA TRP A 150 9.04 0.16 18.85
C TRP A 150 9.11 -1.20 18.16
N LEU A 151 9.68 -1.24 16.96
CA LEU A 151 9.86 -2.49 16.22
C LEU A 151 10.88 -3.43 16.87
N ARG A 152 12.01 -2.91 17.42
CA ARG A 152 12.99 -3.73 18.12
C ARG A 152 12.45 -4.34 19.42
N ASP A 153 11.51 -3.67 20.05
CA ASP A 153 10.79 -4.17 21.23
C ASP A 153 9.73 -5.24 20.85
N GLY A 154 9.61 -5.60 19.54
CA GLY A 154 8.75 -6.69 19.06
C GLY A 154 7.33 -6.27 18.69
N HIS A 155 7.05 -4.97 18.59
CA HIS A 155 5.70 -4.44 18.41
C HIS A 155 5.32 -4.20 16.93
N CYS A 156 4.04 -3.86 16.70
CA CYS A 156 3.47 -3.61 15.39
C CYS A 156 3.42 -2.11 15.07
N LEU A 157 3.81 -1.78 13.83
CA LEU A 157 3.77 -0.44 13.28
C LEU A 157 2.86 -0.40 12.05
N ILE A 158 1.91 0.52 12.01
CA ILE A 158 1.08 0.80 10.83
C ILE A 158 1.62 2.06 10.17
N ILE A 159 1.83 2.00 8.87
CA ILE A 159 2.32 3.14 8.10
C ILE A 159 1.69 3.24 6.71
N PHE A 160 1.49 4.49 6.27
CA PHE A 160 1.11 4.86 4.91
C PHE A 160 2.32 5.52 4.25
N PRO A 161 3.16 4.74 3.52
CA PRO A 161 4.49 5.21 3.12
C PRO A 161 4.49 6.35 2.09
N SER A 162 3.37 6.61 1.42
CA SER A 162 3.18 7.80 0.56
C SER A 162 3.23 9.11 1.37
N GLY A 163 2.94 9.04 2.68
CA GLY A 163 2.91 10.21 3.58
C GLY A 163 1.75 11.18 3.33
N SER A 164 0.91 10.92 2.34
CA SER A 164 -0.23 11.76 1.98
C SER A 164 -1.35 10.97 1.34
N ALA A 165 -2.59 11.48 1.45
CA ALA A 165 -3.74 10.85 0.79
C ALA A 165 -3.59 10.89 -0.74
N ALA A 166 -4.02 9.80 -1.39
CA ALA A 166 -3.95 9.63 -2.84
C ALA A 166 -4.64 10.77 -3.58
N SER A 167 -4.02 11.24 -4.65
CA SER A 167 -4.50 12.36 -5.44
C SER A 167 -4.38 12.10 -6.95
N TRP A 168 -5.07 12.93 -7.74
CA TRP A 168 -5.02 12.84 -9.19
C TRP A 168 -3.60 13.07 -9.71
N SER A 169 -3.13 12.15 -10.56
CA SER A 169 -1.91 12.29 -11.35
C SER A 169 -2.29 12.62 -12.80
N ASP A 170 -1.76 13.71 -13.33
CA ASP A 170 -1.98 14.08 -14.74
C ASP A 170 -1.20 13.16 -15.69
N GLU A 171 -0.07 12.63 -15.23
CA GLU A 171 0.77 11.69 -15.98
C GLU A 171 0.08 10.33 -16.14
N ASP A 172 -0.52 9.80 -15.06
CA ASP A 172 -1.18 8.50 -15.05
C ASP A 172 -2.65 8.56 -15.47
N GLY A 173 -3.26 9.75 -15.53
CA GLY A 173 -4.68 9.93 -15.83
C GLY A 173 -5.63 9.30 -14.79
N ARG A 174 -5.17 9.11 -13.55
CA ARG A 174 -5.91 8.45 -12.47
C ARG A 174 -5.47 8.92 -11.08
N VAL A 175 -6.24 8.53 -10.07
CA VAL A 175 -5.86 8.76 -8.66
C VAL A 175 -4.85 7.71 -8.23
N ILE A 176 -3.71 8.16 -7.74
CA ILE A 176 -2.64 7.30 -7.23
C ILE A 176 -2.06 7.84 -5.92
N ASP A 177 -1.41 6.96 -5.15
CA ASP A 177 -0.53 7.37 -4.06
C ASP A 177 0.70 8.09 -4.62
N ASP A 178 1.17 9.10 -3.92
CA ASP A 178 2.52 9.64 -4.14
C ASP A 178 3.57 8.51 -3.99
N PRO A 179 4.78 8.65 -4.57
CA PRO A 179 5.84 7.66 -4.41
C PRO A 179 6.11 7.33 -2.95
N TRP A 180 6.29 6.06 -2.65
CA TRP A 180 6.54 5.62 -1.28
C TRP A 180 7.95 6.02 -0.83
N GLN A 181 8.05 6.47 0.41
CA GLN A 181 9.29 7.00 0.97
C GLN A 181 10.26 5.88 1.36
N THR A 182 11.54 6.06 1.07
CA THR A 182 12.59 5.07 1.30
C THR A 182 12.99 4.92 2.78
N ASN A 183 12.66 5.90 3.64
CA ASN A 183 12.99 5.86 5.06
C ASN A 183 12.38 4.66 5.78
N ILE A 184 11.16 4.24 5.39
CA ILE A 184 10.54 3.05 5.97
C ILE A 184 11.26 1.76 5.55
N ALA A 185 11.75 1.69 4.32
CA ALA A 185 12.55 0.56 3.86
C ALA A 185 13.84 0.42 4.71
N SER A 186 14.51 1.53 4.99
CA SER A 186 15.67 1.55 5.89
C SER A 186 15.34 1.06 7.32
N ILE A 187 14.18 1.44 7.86
CA ILE A 187 13.72 0.99 9.18
C ILE A 187 13.46 -0.52 9.17
N ILE A 188 12.76 -1.04 8.15
CA ILE A 188 12.47 -2.47 7.98
C ILE A 188 13.77 -3.28 7.95
N ARG A 189 14.75 -2.88 7.13
CA ARG A 189 16.05 -3.55 7.06
C ARG A 189 16.78 -3.58 8.39
N LYS A 190 16.79 -2.44 9.12
CA LYS A 190 17.50 -2.31 10.41
C LYS A 190 16.84 -3.09 11.56
N THR A 191 15.58 -3.45 11.42
CA THR A 191 14.82 -4.15 12.46
C THR A 191 14.55 -5.61 12.14
N GLY A 192 14.68 -6.01 10.87
CA GLY A 192 14.26 -7.33 10.41
C GLY A 192 12.74 -7.57 10.55
N ALA A 193 11.96 -6.50 10.65
CA ALA A 193 10.51 -6.60 10.84
C ALA A 193 9.83 -7.28 9.64
N THR A 194 8.89 -8.17 9.93
CA THR A 194 7.99 -8.74 8.93
C THR A 194 7.09 -7.65 8.37
N VAL A 195 6.94 -7.58 7.04
CA VAL A 195 6.05 -6.60 6.41
C VAL A 195 4.76 -7.26 5.97
N VAL A 196 3.64 -6.63 6.30
CA VAL A 196 2.30 -7.07 5.87
C VAL A 196 1.76 -6.05 4.86
N PRO A 197 1.84 -6.35 3.56
CA PRO A 197 1.30 -5.49 2.53
C PRO A 197 -0.22 -5.47 2.63
N THR A 198 -0.80 -4.29 2.64
CA THR A 198 -2.25 -4.10 2.73
C THR A 198 -2.71 -3.15 1.63
N TYR A 199 -3.87 -3.43 1.07
CA TYR A 199 -4.53 -2.58 0.09
C TYR A 199 -5.91 -2.16 0.59
N LEU A 200 -6.21 -0.88 0.48
CA LEU A 200 -7.52 -0.31 0.72
C LEU A 200 -8.12 0.21 -0.58
N SER A 201 -9.35 -0.19 -0.87
CA SER A 201 -10.10 0.23 -2.06
C SER A 201 -10.66 1.65 -1.93
N GLY A 202 -10.93 2.27 -3.07
CA GLY A 202 -11.64 3.55 -3.16
C GLY A 202 -10.73 4.75 -3.40
N GLN A 203 -11.32 5.93 -3.28
CA GLN A 203 -10.64 7.23 -3.43
C GLN A 203 -11.52 8.35 -2.90
N ASN A 204 -10.91 9.47 -2.56
CA ASN A 204 -11.59 10.70 -2.19
C ASN A 204 -12.44 11.30 -3.31
N GLY A 205 -13.39 12.15 -2.97
CA GLY A 205 -14.38 12.71 -3.89
C GLY A 205 -13.80 13.64 -4.96
N LYS A 206 -14.60 13.91 -5.99
CA LYS A 206 -14.19 14.76 -7.13
C LYS A 206 -13.69 16.14 -6.71
N LEU A 207 -14.32 16.74 -5.67
CA LEU A 207 -13.87 18.05 -5.17
C LEU A 207 -12.48 17.95 -4.50
N PHE A 208 -12.23 16.92 -3.72
CA PHE A 208 -10.91 16.66 -3.15
C PHE A 208 -9.87 16.52 -4.26
N GLN A 209 -10.15 15.72 -5.27
CA GLN A 209 -9.25 15.51 -6.41
C GLN A 209 -9.00 16.80 -7.20
N PHE A 210 -10.04 17.62 -7.42
CA PHE A 210 -9.90 18.90 -8.10
C PHE A 210 -9.02 19.88 -7.30
N VAL A 211 -9.26 20.02 -5.99
CA VAL A 211 -8.48 20.94 -5.15
C VAL A 211 -7.04 20.47 -5.02
N THR A 212 -6.82 19.18 -4.81
CA THR A 212 -5.45 18.64 -4.62
C THR A 212 -4.62 18.63 -5.91
N ARG A 213 -5.26 18.56 -7.06
CA ARG A 213 -4.60 18.72 -8.37
C ARG A 213 -3.97 20.11 -8.52
N HIS A 214 -4.61 21.17 -8.00
CA HIS A 214 -4.17 22.55 -8.16
C HIS A 214 -3.42 23.08 -6.91
N TRP A 215 -3.74 22.56 -5.73
CA TRP A 215 -3.21 23.01 -4.43
C TRP A 215 -2.92 21.81 -3.54
N LYS A 216 -1.81 21.11 -3.81
CA LYS A 216 -1.42 19.89 -3.08
C LYS A 216 -1.28 20.10 -1.57
N ASP A 217 -0.82 21.27 -1.14
CA ASP A 217 -0.65 21.67 0.25
C ASP A 217 -1.98 21.81 1.03
N LYS A 218 -3.11 21.92 0.34
CA LYS A 218 -4.45 22.05 0.96
C LYS A 218 -5.14 20.70 1.25
N ARG A 219 -4.50 19.56 0.94
CA ARG A 219 -5.10 18.21 1.15
C ARG A 219 -5.64 18.04 2.57
N GLY A 220 -4.82 18.33 3.59
CA GLY A 220 -5.16 18.11 4.99
C GLY A 220 -6.46 18.77 5.43
N ALA A 221 -6.71 19.99 4.96
CA ALA A 221 -7.91 20.76 5.32
C ALA A 221 -9.23 20.16 4.78
N LEU A 222 -9.16 19.35 3.72
CA LEU A 222 -10.35 18.73 3.12
C LEU A 222 -10.66 17.32 3.65
N LEU A 223 -9.68 16.65 4.28
CA LEU A 223 -9.87 15.28 4.78
C LEU A 223 -11.05 15.12 5.76
N PRO A 224 -11.28 16.04 6.72
CA PRO A 224 -12.45 15.94 7.60
C PRO A 224 -13.78 15.93 6.86
N ARG A 225 -13.87 16.66 5.73
CA ARG A 225 -15.06 16.66 4.88
C ARG A 225 -15.29 15.33 4.18
N GLU A 226 -14.22 14.67 3.72
CA GLU A 226 -14.31 13.39 3.01
C GLU A 226 -14.86 12.28 3.93
N ILE A 227 -14.57 12.29 5.23
CA ILE A 227 -15.18 11.36 6.20
C ILE A 227 -16.72 11.41 6.17
N LYS A 228 -17.32 12.57 5.94
CA LYS A 228 -18.78 12.67 5.80
C LYS A 228 -19.30 11.86 4.61
N ARG A 229 -18.51 11.71 3.56
CA ARG A 229 -18.82 10.91 2.38
C ARG A 229 -18.56 9.42 2.67
N ASP A 230 -17.47 9.11 3.33
CA ASP A 230 -17.01 7.74 3.61
C ASP A 230 -17.98 6.97 4.52
N ARG A 231 -18.76 7.67 5.35
CA ARG A 231 -19.85 7.11 6.17
C ARG A 231 -20.90 6.30 5.38
N LYS A 232 -21.00 6.49 4.07
CA LYS A 232 -21.92 5.78 3.18
C LYS A 232 -21.23 4.78 2.28
N THR A 233 -19.93 4.59 2.45
CA THR A 233 -19.10 3.73 1.61
C THR A 233 -18.69 2.50 2.40
N LEU A 234 -18.80 1.34 1.79
CA LEU A 234 -18.20 0.12 2.31
C LEU A 234 -16.76 0.04 1.79
N HIS A 235 -15.81 0.14 2.70
CA HIS A 235 -14.39 0.09 2.41
C HIS A 235 -13.91 -1.36 2.40
N GLN A 236 -13.10 -1.74 1.41
CA GLN A 236 -12.58 -3.11 1.31
C GLN A 236 -11.08 -3.12 1.58
N PHE A 237 -10.69 -3.80 2.65
CA PHE A 237 -9.30 -4.09 2.97
C PHE A 237 -8.90 -5.49 2.50
N ARG A 238 -7.71 -5.56 1.93
CA ARG A 238 -7.06 -6.82 1.57
C ARG A 238 -5.67 -6.84 2.16
N ILE A 239 -5.44 -7.82 3.01
CA ILE A 239 -4.19 -8.00 3.74
C ILE A 239 -3.47 -9.18 3.11
N GLY A 240 -2.31 -8.89 2.51
CA GLY A 240 -1.50 -9.88 1.81
C GLY A 240 -0.68 -10.75 2.75
N LYS A 241 -0.07 -11.78 2.18
CA LYS A 241 0.82 -12.66 2.94
C LYS A 241 2.01 -11.89 3.49
N PRO A 242 2.48 -12.21 4.71
CA PRO A 242 3.65 -11.58 5.30
C PRO A 242 4.91 -11.75 4.44
N ILE A 243 5.66 -10.67 4.31
CA ILE A 243 6.96 -10.63 3.65
C ILE A 243 8.02 -10.68 4.75
N THR A 244 8.79 -11.74 4.80
CA THR A 244 9.82 -11.96 5.84
C THR A 244 11.08 -11.14 5.58
N ALA A 245 11.92 -10.96 6.60
CA ALA A 245 13.20 -10.27 6.51
C ALA A 245 14.08 -10.85 5.39
N SER A 246 14.12 -12.18 5.22
CA SER A 246 14.90 -12.85 4.18
C SER A 246 14.51 -12.41 2.75
N ARG A 247 13.23 -12.05 2.52
CA ARG A 247 12.78 -11.51 1.24
C ARG A 247 13.14 -10.03 1.07
N THR A 248 13.15 -9.24 2.13
CA THR A 248 13.49 -7.81 2.06
C THR A 248 15.00 -7.59 1.94
N GLU A 249 15.82 -8.47 2.47
CA GLU A 249 17.28 -8.41 2.43
C GLU A 249 17.87 -8.68 1.03
N ILE A 250 17.18 -9.46 0.18
CA ILE A 250 17.62 -9.77 -1.19
C ILE A 250 17.64 -8.52 -2.09
N LEU A 251 16.81 -7.53 -1.79
CA LEU A 251 16.69 -6.34 -2.62
C LEU A 251 17.94 -5.45 -2.45
N PRO A 252 18.48 -4.84 -3.53
CA PRO A 252 19.79 -4.22 -3.50
C PRO A 252 19.86 -2.97 -2.61
N ASP A 253 18.80 -2.17 -2.56
CA ASP A 253 18.76 -0.88 -1.87
C ASP A 253 17.37 -0.55 -1.30
N ASP A 254 17.28 0.57 -0.58
CA ASP A 254 16.04 1.01 0.06
C ASP A 254 14.99 1.49 -0.95
N GLN A 255 15.40 1.97 -2.13
CA GLN A 255 14.46 2.35 -3.19
C GLN A 255 13.79 1.11 -3.77
N SER A 256 14.57 0.12 -4.14
CA SER A 256 14.07 -1.17 -4.65
C SER A 256 13.14 -1.86 -3.66
N LEU A 257 13.47 -1.79 -2.35
CA LEU A 257 12.59 -2.31 -1.31
C LEU A 257 11.28 -1.51 -1.22
N SER A 258 11.34 -0.18 -1.23
CA SER A 258 10.15 0.68 -1.18
C SER A 258 9.22 0.41 -2.37
N ASP A 259 9.77 0.29 -3.58
CA ASP A 259 9.02 0.01 -4.80
C ASP A 259 8.39 -1.40 -4.76
N PHE A 260 9.14 -2.39 -4.27
CA PHE A 260 8.63 -3.75 -4.07
C PHE A 260 7.46 -3.80 -3.07
N LEU A 261 7.55 -3.08 -1.95
CA LEU A 261 6.47 -3.01 -0.95
C LEU A 261 5.23 -2.31 -1.51
N ARG A 262 5.44 -1.21 -2.25
CA ARG A 262 4.35 -0.53 -2.95
C ARG A 262 3.66 -1.46 -3.94
N LEU A 263 4.44 -2.13 -4.79
CA LEU A 263 3.91 -3.09 -5.75
C LEU A 263 3.14 -4.21 -5.05
N SER A 264 3.70 -4.79 -3.99
CA SER A 264 3.07 -5.87 -3.22
C SER A 264 1.71 -5.46 -2.65
N SER A 265 1.57 -4.23 -2.16
CA SER A 265 0.28 -3.70 -1.70
C SER A 265 -0.68 -3.43 -2.86
N MET A 266 -0.20 -2.84 -3.95
CA MET A 266 -1.06 -2.52 -5.11
C MET A 266 -1.55 -3.75 -5.86
N MET A 267 -0.78 -4.83 -5.90
CA MET A 267 -1.20 -6.11 -6.49
C MET A 267 -2.43 -6.71 -5.80
N LEU A 268 -2.64 -6.42 -4.52
CA LEU A 268 -3.85 -6.83 -3.79
C LEU A 268 -5.13 -6.15 -4.29
N ARG A 269 -5.02 -5.13 -5.14
CA ARG A 269 -6.17 -4.50 -5.79
C ARG A 269 -6.96 -5.49 -6.63
N TYR A 270 -6.26 -6.43 -7.25
CA TYR A 270 -6.86 -7.42 -8.13
C TYR A 270 -7.08 -8.71 -7.36
N PRO A 271 -8.34 -9.02 -6.96
CA PRO A 271 -8.60 -10.27 -6.26
C PRO A 271 -8.37 -11.42 -7.22
N ASP A 272 -7.49 -12.33 -6.82
CA ASP A 272 -7.39 -13.69 -7.37
C ASP A 272 -7.63 -13.83 -8.88
N THR A 273 -7.07 -12.91 -9.69
CA THR A 273 -7.05 -13.13 -11.13
C THR A 273 -6.38 -14.48 -11.44
N ALA A 274 -5.38 -14.89 -10.64
CA ALA A 274 -4.80 -16.23 -10.75
C ALA A 274 -5.78 -17.33 -10.31
N ALA A 275 -6.62 -17.12 -9.30
CA ALA A 275 -7.61 -18.11 -8.86
C ALA A 275 -8.87 -18.10 -9.76
N SER A 276 -9.31 -16.93 -10.23
CA SER A 276 -10.43 -16.85 -11.19
C SER A 276 -10.01 -17.36 -12.57
N LEU A 277 -8.81 -17.08 -13.02
CA LEU A 277 -8.26 -17.67 -14.25
C LEU A 277 -8.04 -19.19 -14.10
N ARG A 278 -7.70 -19.69 -12.90
CA ARG A 278 -7.64 -21.13 -12.62
C ARG A 278 -9.02 -21.78 -12.69
N ASN A 279 -10.10 -21.08 -12.36
CA ASN A 279 -11.46 -21.61 -12.37
C ASN A 279 -12.20 -21.44 -13.72
N GLU A 280 -11.72 -20.56 -14.61
CA GLU A 280 -12.38 -20.28 -15.89
C GLU A 280 -11.84 -21.11 -17.07
N ILE A 281 -10.74 -21.83 -16.89
CA ILE A 281 -10.24 -22.73 -17.92
C ILE A 281 -10.73 -24.15 -17.61
N PRO A 282 -11.75 -24.70 -18.30
CA PRO A 282 -12.03 -26.14 -18.28
C PRO A 282 -10.89 -26.80 -19.03
N ARG A 283 -9.86 -27.20 -18.30
CA ARG A 283 -8.63 -27.71 -18.85
C ARG A 283 -8.79 -29.15 -19.33
N LYS A 284 -9.26 -29.29 -20.53
CA LYS A 284 -8.83 -30.43 -21.32
C LYS A 284 -7.39 -30.09 -21.73
N LEU A 285 -6.41 -30.57 -20.96
CA LEU A 285 -4.99 -30.39 -21.31
C LEU A 285 -4.78 -31.06 -22.67
N GLU A 286 -4.35 -30.28 -23.65
CA GLU A 286 -3.88 -30.83 -24.91
C GLU A 286 -2.58 -31.64 -24.67
N PRO A 287 -2.33 -32.71 -25.44
CA PRO A 287 -1.01 -33.34 -25.43
C PRO A 287 0.03 -32.26 -25.74
N ILE A 288 1.13 -32.24 -24.99
CA ILE A 288 2.25 -31.35 -25.29
C ILE A 288 2.78 -31.71 -26.67
N ALA A 289 3.10 -30.72 -27.50
CA ALA A 289 3.66 -30.91 -28.83
C ALA A 289 5.03 -31.60 -28.75
N ASP A 290 5.35 -32.37 -29.78
CA ASP A 290 6.64 -33.02 -29.85
C ASP A 290 7.80 -32.00 -29.94
N PRO A 291 8.91 -32.23 -29.22
CA PRO A 291 10.07 -31.33 -29.26
C PRO A 291 10.72 -31.35 -30.66
N VAL A 292 11.29 -30.24 -31.05
CA VAL A 292 12.02 -30.11 -32.30
C VAL A 292 13.40 -30.80 -32.19
N ALA A 293 13.81 -31.48 -33.24
CA ALA A 293 15.09 -32.12 -33.25
C ALA A 293 16.23 -31.11 -33.04
N PRO A 294 17.20 -31.39 -32.15
CA PRO A 294 18.28 -30.45 -31.81
C PRO A 294 19.08 -29.96 -33.02
N GLU A 295 19.23 -30.80 -34.06
CA GLU A 295 19.94 -30.46 -35.29
C GLU A 295 19.25 -29.34 -36.07
N ILE A 296 17.92 -29.30 -36.05
CA ILE A 296 17.12 -28.24 -36.70
C ILE A 296 17.27 -26.94 -35.92
N LEU A 297 17.23 -27.00 -34.59
CA LEU A 297 17.42 -25.83 -33.72
C LEU A 297 18.83 -25.24 -33.92
N GLN A 298 19.83 -26.08 -34.00
CA GLN A 298 21.19 -25.63 -34.22
C GLN A 298 21.36 -24.98 -35.61
N GLN A 299 20.75 -25.53 -36.65
CA GLN A 299 20.75 -24.92 -37.98
C GLN A 299 20.10 -23.52 -38.00
N GLU A 300 19.02 -23.31 -37.26
CA GLU A 300 18.42 -21.96 -37.14
C GLU A 300 19.37 -20.99 -36.44
N ILE A 301 20.04 -21.41 -35.36
CA ILE A 301 21.02 -20.59 -34.65
C ILE A 301 22.20 -20.25 -35.56
N ASP A 302 22.74 -21.24 -36.27
CA ASP A 302 23.89 -21.08 -37.16
C ASP A 302 23.57 -20.19 -38.37
N ALA A 303 22.30 -20.11 -38.76
CA ALA A 303 21.83 -19.24 -39.84
C ALA A 303 21.69 -17.75 -39.41
N LEU A 304 21.74 -17.45 -38.10
CA LEU A 304 21.69 -16.08 -37.60
C LEU A 304 23.08 -15.43 -37.71
N PRO A 305 23.22 -14.28 -38.43
CA PRO A 305 24.48 -13.54 -38.44
C PRO A 305 24.88 -13.12 -37.02
N ALA A 306 25.99 -13.63 -36.52
CA ALA A 306 26.45 -13.36 -35.13
C ALA A 306 26.65 -11.85 -34.87
N GLU A 307 27.06 -11.09 -35.88
CA GLU A 307 27.29 -9.65 -35.80
C GLU A 307 26.01 -8.86 -35.47
N GLU A 308 24.83 -9.38 -35.86
CA GLU A 308 23.54 -8.74 -35.68
C GLU A 308 22.73 -9.32 -34.50
N HIS A 309 22.96 -10.60 -34.19
CA HIS A 309 22.10 -11.38 -33.31
C HIS A 309 22.74 -11.83 -31.99
N LEU A 310 24.09 -11.99 -31.95
CA LEU A 310 24.81 -12.40 -30.73
C LEU A 310 24.98 -11.18 -29.79
N ILE A 311 24.32 -11.21 -28.65
CA ILE A 311 24.40 -10.12 -27.65
C ILE A 311 25.58 -10.32 -26.71
N TYR A 312 25.81 -11.56 -26.25
CA TYR A 312 26.75 -11.83 -25.18
C TYR A 312 27.27 -13.29 -25.25
N THR A 313 28.53 -13.47 -24.91
CA THR A 313 29.13 -14.80 -24.67
C THR A 313 29.72 -14.83 -23.27
N HIS A 314 29.27 -15.76 -22.44
CA HIS A 314 29.75 -15.90 -21.07
C HIS A 314 31.17 -16.51 -21.08
N LYS A 315 32.12 -15.78 -20.49
CA LYS A 315 33.56 -16.10 -20.62
C LYS A 315 33.99 -17.46 -20.06
N SER A 316 33.36 -17.94 -19.00
CA SER A 316 33.77 -19.20 -18.33
C SER A 316 33.01 -20.43 -18.81
N THR A 317 31.76 -20.28 -19.27
CA THR A 317 30.90 -21.40 -19.68
C THR A 317 30.76 -21.52 -21.21
N GLY A 318 31.10 -20.47 -21.95
CA GLY A 318 30.86 -20.39 -23.39
C GLY A 318 29.38 -20.19 -23.77
N LEU A 319 28.46 -19.98 -22.78
CA LEU A 319 27.04 -19.75 -23.04
C LEU A 319 26.87 -18.49 -23.88
N GLN A 320 26.08 -18.57 -24.94
CA GLN A 320 25.82 -17.48 -25.86
C GLN A 320 24.36 -17.02 -25.75
N ILE A 321 24.14 -15.73 -25.81
CA ILE A 321 22.81 -15.10 -25.78
C ILE A 321 22.58 -14.42 -27.14
N TYR A 322 21.52 -14.84 -27.81
CA TYR A 322 21.08 -14.30 -29.10
C TYR A 322 19.78 -13.51 -28.97
N THR A 323 19.56 -12.56 -29.87
CA THR A 323 18.24 -11.91 -30.10
C THR A 323 17.83 -12.19 -31.55
N ALA A 324 16.56 -12.53 -31.76
CA ALA A 324 15.99 -12.72 -33.08
C ALA A 324 14.51 -12.45 -33.11
N LYS A 325 13.94 -12.16 -34.27
CA LYS A 325 12.49 -12.11 -34.44
C LYS A 325 11.95 -13.53 -34.60
N GLY A 326 10.75 -13.82 -34.13
CA GLY A 326 10.13 -15.15 -34.25
C GLY A 326 10.10 -15.70 -35.70
N SER A 327 9.92 -14.79 -36.68
CA SER A 327 9.97 -15.18 -38.11
C SER A 327 11.31 -15.64 -38.60
N GLN A 328 12.40 -15.38 -37.87
CA GLN A 328 13.76 -15.82 -38.21
C GLN A 328 14.12 -17.15 -37.53
N ILE A 329 13.39 -17.54 -36.50
CA ILE A 329 13.64 -18.71 -35.66
C ILE A 329 12.35 -19.50 -35.38
N PRO A 330 11.55 -19.87 -36.40
CA PRO A 330 10.24 -20.47 -36.19
C PRO A 330 10.28 -21.80 -35.42
N ASN A 331 11.29 -22.62 -35.64
CA ASN A 331 11.46 -23.91 -34.94
C ASN A 331 11.96 -23.69 -33.50
N LEU A 332 12.88 -22.76 -33.27
CA LEU A 332 13.30 -22.36 -31.93
C LEU A 332 12.16 -21.74 -31.13
N LEU A 333 11.35 -20.87 -31.74
CA LEU A 333 10.21 -20.28 -31.12
C LEU A 333 9.20 -21.37 -30.70
N HIS A 334 8.92 -22.32 -31.55
CA HIS A 334 8.09 -23.48 -31.24
C HIS A 334 8.65 -24.27 -30.05
N GLU A 335 9.94 -24.62 -30.07
CA GLU A 335 10.60 -25.36 -29.00
C GLU A 335 10.54 -24.57 -27.65
N ILE A 336 10.77 -23.26 -27.68
CA ILE A 336 10.62 -22.41 -26.50
C ILE A 336 9.19 -22.53 -25.93
N GLY A 337 8.17 -22.48 -26.78
CA GLY A 337 6.78 -22.65 -26.35
C GLY A 337 6.50 -24.03 -25.77
N VAL A 338 7.08 -25.11 -26.33
CA VAL A 338 6.98 -26.47 -25.80
C VAL A 338 7.62 -26.55 -24.42
N GLN A 339 8.85 -26.03 -24.26
CA GLN A 339 9.56 -26.04 -22.97
C GLN A 339 8.89 -25.17 -21.90
N ARG A 340 8.33 -24.03 -22.30
CA ARG A 340 7.50 -23.20 -21.41
C ARG A 340 6.31 -24.00 -20.90
N GLU A 341 5.54 -24.64 -21.79
CA GLU A 341 4.36 -25.42 -21.39
C GLU A 341 4.73 -26.59 -20.48
N ILE A 342 5.81 -27.33 -20.78
CA ILE A 342 6.32 -28.41 -19.91
C ILE A 342 6.60 -27.85 -18.50
N THR A 343 7.35 -26.76 -18.42
CA THR A 343 7.82 -26.19 -17.16
C THR A 343 6.66 -25.63 -16.34
N PHE A 344 5.80 -24.85 -16.96
CA PHE A 344 4.65 -24.22 -16.28
C PHE A 344 3.57 -25.25 -15.90
N ARG A 345 3.36 -26.28 -16.74
CA ARG A 345 2.44 -27.38 -16.42
C ARG A 345 2.88 -28.17 -15.20
N ALA A 346 4.21 -28.37 -15.02
CA ALA A 346 4.77 -29.07 -13.85
C ALA A 346 4.47 -28.34 -12.52
N VAL A 347 4.31 -27.02 -12.55
CA VAL A 347 3.96 -26.19 -11.37
C VAL A 347 2.48 -25.78 -11.33
N GLY A 348 1.67 -26.29 -12.26
CA GLY A 348 0.23 -26.01 -12.30
C GLY A 348 -0.13 -24.66 -12.94
N GLU A 349 0.77 -24.03 -13.65
CA GLU A 349 0.62 -22.69 -14.28
C GLU A 349 0.63 -22.76 -15.83
N GLY A 350 0.70 -23.94 -16.43
CA GLY A 350 0.69 -24.10 -17.88
C GLY A 350 -0.59 -23.59 -18.55
N SER A 351 -0.47 -23.14 -19.80
CA SER A 351 -1.61 -22.67 -20.61
C SER A 351 -2.64 -23.76 -20.89
N GLY A 352 -2.23 -25.03 -20.86
CA GLY A 352 -3.05 -26.17 -21.22
C GLY A 352 -3.05 -26.47 -22.73
N LEU A 353 -2.40 -25.65 -23.54
CA LEU A 353 -2.22 -25.83 -24.97
C LEU A 353 -1.08 -26.80 -25.27
N ALA A 354 -0.98 -27.27 -26.52
CA ALA A 354 0.11 -28.14 -26.95
C ALA A 354 1.47 -27.41 -26.90
N CYS A 355 1.47 -26.09 -27.08
CA CYS A 355 2.65 -25.23 -27.11
C CYS A 355 2.25 -23.83 -26.60
N ASP A 356 3.03 -23.25 -25.70
CA ASP A 356 2.79 -21.93 -25.10
C ASP A 356 3.65 -20.87 -25.81
N THR A 357 3.13 -20.37 -26.93
CA THR A 357 3.73 -19.25 -27.68
C THR A 357 2.82 -18.03 -27.62
N ASP A 358 3.40 -16.85 -27.38
CA ASP A 358 2.71 -15.59 -27.55
C ASP A 358 2.58 -15.28 -29.05
N GLU A 359 1.39 -14.83 -29.50
CA GLU A 359 1.14 -14.41 -30.90
C GLU A 359 1.94 -13.16 -31.29
#